data_77eb5e2aa5f937dfa654aa1d3c3cb19b
#
_entry.id   77eb5e2aa5f937dfa654aa1d3c3cb19b
#
_cell.length_a   1.000
_cell.length_b   1.000
_cell.length_c   1.000
_cell.angle_alpha   90.00
_cell.angle_beta   90.00
_cell.angle_gamma   90.00
#
_symmetry.space_group_name_H-M   'P 1'
#
loop_
_entity.id
_entity.type
_entity.pdbx_description
1 polymer ?
#
loop_
_entity_poly.entity_id
_entity_poly.type
_entity_poly.pdbx_seq_one_letter_code
_entity_poly.pdbx_strand_id
1 'polypeptide(L)'
;MPGRRLALACALFVGAFAASARADNDLPPAPDLDALVAAPPPPAPSSTSSGASAAAGRVRYNLEGIELRGNTRTAGRVVLHYVRFRAGDILDVNDPEIELTRYRLLGTGFFSTVQLSLRKGSKRGTAYLVIEVTERNTLVVQNLWLGIAADEDTAGHSKPLSAFVGLQVAETNLLGTGITVGAGIGIAESQLALRTFFEAPTFAGTGWSAGLSLLYNDAQDFFGNRAVSFESPLLEQREVTDYAVVAHKRLGATLSTGHDLTLSTRFLFDYHLERVTATVPTVASHLRGNTREPINFAILPGISALSTLHAAIVYDTRDTPFLTTRGSFASASVLAGVAPLGSDYGFARIELAAQRWWQLPWKHVVHASAYVGAIAGSAPFFQKFYVGDFTDLLPDRILELAPDRRQPPNLLGTDIGEVRYGDFAARVDGEYRVPLYTGQKSVYAIDLFATLGLYAVAARRDFTDPPSGYEGLQRLPVDLTYNLGLRVDTSVGGATIAFSNLLGLFPTRRGAGP
;
A
#
# COMPACT_ATOMS: atom_id res chain seq x y z
N MET A 1 8.32 -37.65 8.29
CA MET A 1 7.59 -36.62 7.52
C MET A 1 7.17 -35.44 8.41
N PRO A 2 8.05 -34.84 9.20
CA PRO A 2 7.73 -33.63 9.98
C PRO A 2 7.87 -32.32 9.18
N GLY A 3 8.60 -32.31 8.06
CA GLY A 3 8.84 -31.07 7.31
C GLY A 3 7.64 -30.47 6.59
N ARG A 4 6.65 -31.26 6.18
CA ARG A 4 5.44 -30.74 5.51
C ARG A 4 4.50 -29.95 6.43
N ARG A 5 4.46 -30.25 7.73
CA ARG A 5 3.61 -29.53 8.69
C ARG A 5 4.21 -28.17 9.10
N LEU A 6 5.54 -28.09 9.11
CA LEU A 6 6.23 -26.82 9.39
C LEU A 6 6.15 -25.87 8.20
N ALA A 7 6.27 -26.41 6.97
CA ALA A 7 6.10 -25.65 5.73
C ALA A 7 4.71 -25.02 5.60
N LEU A 8 3.67 -25.76 5.99
CA LEU A 8 2.31 -25.25 5.97
C LEU A 8 2.11 -24.11 7.01
N ALA A 9 2.65 -24.27 8.22
CA ALA A 9 2.56 -23.25 9.26
C ALA A 9 3.29 -21.96 8.89
N CYS A 10 4.41 -22.05 8.17
CA CYS A 10 5.20 -20.88 7.78
C CYS A 10 4.66 -20.18 6.52
N ALA A 11 4.12 -20.92 5.54
CA ALA A 11 3.41 -20.32 4.41
C ALA A 11 2.17 -19.51 4.86
N LEU A 12 1.58 -19.89 5.98
CA LEU A 12 0.48 -19.20 6.63
C LEU A 12 0.90 -17.87 7.30
N PHE A 13 2.16 -17.78 7.73
CA PHE A 13 2.68 -16.56 8.36
C PHE A 13 3.08 -15.49 7.34
N VAL A 14 3.39 -15.88 6.11
CA VAL A 14 3.97 -15.03 5.06
C VAL A 14 2.93 -14.18 4.33
N GLY A 15 1.73 -14.70 4.09
CA GLY A 15 0.66 -13.95 3.43
C GLY A 15 0.18 -12.73 4.22
N ALA A 16 0.52 -12.68 5.51
CA ALA A 16 -0.05 -11.76 6.46
C ALA A 16 0.57 -10.35 6.47
N PHE A 17 1.83 -10.22 6.09
CA PHE A 17 2.55 -8.96 6.22
C PHE A 17 2.62 -8.14 4.93
N ALA A 18 2.33 -8.73 3.80
CA ALA A 18 2.39 -8.06 2.51
C ALA A 18 1.31 -6.97 2.32
N ALA A 19 0.17 -7.11 2.99
CA ALA A 19 -0.95 -6.17 2.85
C ALA A 19 -0.76 -4.84 3.61
N SER A 20 0.12 -4.80 4.61
CA SER A 20 0.32 -3.60 5.45
C SER A 20 1.31 -2.59 4.86
N ALA A 21 2.16 -3.00 3.93
CA ALA A 21 3.24 -2.15 3.41
C ALA A 21 2.79 -1.04 2.46
N ARG A 22 1.58 -1.09 1.93
CA ARG A 22 1.06 -0.07 0.98
C ARG A 22 0.22 1.04 1.61
N ALA A 23 -0.10 0.93 2.89
CA ALA A 23 -0.89 1.95 3.60
C ALA A 23 -0.05 3.11 4.16
N ASP A 24 1.28 2.98 4.15
CA ASP A 24 2.19 3.95 4.75
C ASP A 24 2.64 5.03 3.76
N ASN A 25 1.67 5.74 3.18
CA ASN A 25 1.96 7.14 2.89
C ASN A 25 1.44 7.94 4.07
N ASP A 26 2.36 8.40 4.92
CA ASP A 26 2.12 9.21 6.12
C ASP A 26 1.40 10.52 5.79
N LEU A 27 0.10 10.42 5.55
CA LEU A 27 -0.77 11.58 5.39
C LEU A 27 -1.72 11.66 6.58
N PRO A 28 -1.89 12.83 7.18
CA PRO A 28 -2.87 13.01 8.23
C PRO A 28 -4.28 12.68 7.70
N PRO A 29 -5.10 12.01 8.49
CA PRO A 29 -6.48 11.69 8.11
C PRO A 29 -7.29 12.96 7.92
N ALA A 30 -8.22 12.90 7.02
CA ALA A 30 -9.08 13.99 6.64
C ALA A 30 -10.57 13.73 6.96
N PRO A 31 -11.40 14.73 6.79
CA PRO A 31 -12.77 14.78 7.25
C PRO A 31 -13.74 13.78 6.61
N ASP A 32 -14.73 13.42 7.37
CA ASP A 32 -15.88 12.63 6.94
C ASP A 32 -16.76 13.44 5.96
N LEU A 33 -16.79 13.02 4.69
CA LEU A 33 -17.54 13.66 3.60
C LEU A 33 -18.90 12.99 3.32
N ASP A 34 -19.36 12.06 4.16
CA ASP A 34 -20.68 11.46 4.00
C ASP A 34 -21.83 12.49 4.08
N ALA A 35 -21.54 13.68 4.59
CA ALA A 35 -22.48 14.82 4.61
C ALA A 35 -22.59 15.59 3.29
N LEU A 36 -21.74 15.32 2.29
CA LEU A 36 -21.70 16.07 1.01
C LEU A 36 -22.25 15.32 -0.20
N VAL A 37 -22.51 14.02 -0.08
CA VAL A 37 -23.29 13.32 -1.11
C VAL A 37 -24.75 13.35 -0.69
N ALA A 38 -25.39 14.50 -0.89
CA ALA A 38 -26.82 14.62 -0.75
C ALA A 38 -27.50 13.66 -1.73
N ALA A 39 -28.27 12.71 -1.19
CA ALA A 39 -29.28 12.01 -1.95
C ALA A 39 -30.20 13.02 -2.65
N PRO A 40 -30.73 12.73 -3.85
CA PRO A 40 -31.68 13.63 -4.47
C PRO A 40 -32.85 13.92 -3.53
N PRO A 41 -33.31 15.15 -3.43
CA PRO A 41 -34.34 15.53 -2.47
C PRO A 41 -35.60 14.68 -2.71
N PRO A 42 -36.20 14.13 -1.67
CA PRO A 42 -37.51 13.51 -1.77
C PRO A 42 -38.53 14.57 -2.21
N PRO A 43 -39.59 14.21 -2.94
CA PRO A 43 -40.61 15.16 -3.38
C PRO A 43 -41.24 15.85 -2.18
N ALA A 44 -41.41 17.15 -2.28
CA ALA A 44 -41.92 18.01 -1.24
C ALA A 44 -43.25 17.51 -0.68
N PRO A 45 -43.40 17.34 0.65
CA PRO A 45 -44.70 17.16 1.25
C PRO A 45 -45.43 18.52 1.27
N SER A 46 -46.66 18.49 0.79
CA SER A 46 -47.61 19.60 0.85
C SER A 46 -47.77 20.17 2.26
N SER A 47 -47.73 21.46 2.32
CA SER A 47 -47.96 22.32 3.48
C SER A 47 -49.23 21.97 4.23
N THR A 48 -49.14 21.68 5.53
CA THR A 48 -50.05 22.22 6.55
C THR A 48 -49.56 21.91 7.97
N SER A 49 -49.62 22.92 8.77
CA SER A 49 -49.58 23.00 10.23
C SER A 49 -48.31 23.59 10.87
N SER A 50 -48.50 24.82 11.28
CA SER A 50 -47.75 25.57 12.23
C SER A 50 -47.43 24.77 13.51
N GLY A 51 -46.16 24.52 13.73
CA GLY A 51 -45.59 24.13 15.01
C GLY A 51 -44.22 24.78 15.11
N ALA A 52 -44.10 25.82 15.90
CA ALA A 52 -42.83 26.46 16.20
C ALA A 52 -41.87 25.43 16.84
N SER A 53 -41.13 24.72 16.03
CA SER A 53 -39.93 24.02 16.49
C SER A 53 -38.90 25.09 16.81
N ALA A 54 -38.65 25.32 18.07
CA ALA A 54 -37.59 26.18 18.56
C ALA A 54 -36.30 25.77 17.83
N ALA A 55 -35.78 26.65 16.97
CA ALA A 55 -34.43 26.56 16.47
C ALA A 55 -33.53 26.58 17.72
N ALA A 56 -32.99 25.41 18.09
CA ALA A 56 -31.96 25.30 19.10
C ALA A 56 -30.86 26.24 18.62
N GLY A 57 -30.73 27.40 19.25
CA GLY A 57 -29.81 28.45 18.82
C GLY A 57 -28.42 27.87 18.75
N ARG A 58 -27.81 27.88 17.59
CA ARG A 58 -26.41 27.45 17.41
C ARG A 58 -25.56 28.30 18.36
N VAL A 59 -24.99 27.64 19.37
CA VAL A 59 -24.15 28.30 20.36
C VAL A 59 -22.80 28.54 19.70
N ARG A 60 -22.51 29.79 19.40
CA ARG A 60 -21.28 30.25 18.77
C ARG A 60 -20.44 31.07 19.74
N TYR A 61 -19.16 30.87 19.70
CA TYR A 61 -18.17 31.59 20.48
C TYR A 61 -17.12 32.21 19.58
N ASN A 62 -16.63 33.38 19.93
CA ASN A 62 -15.43 33.92 19.32
C ASN A 62 -14.21 33.29 20.00
N LEU A 63 -13.32 32.70 19.22
CA LEU A 63 -12.16 32.00 19.73
C LEU A 63 -11.07 32.99 20.15
N GLU A 64 -10.73 33.03 21.45
CA GLU A 64 -9.64 33.87 21.94
C GLU A 64 -8.27 33.26 21.67
N GLY A 65 -8.19 31.95 21.58
CA GLY A 65 -6.96 31.22 21.33
C GLY A 65 -7.11 29.73 21.49
N ILE A 66 -6.00 29.04 21.30
CA ILE A 66 -5.87 27.59 21.44
C ILE A 66 -4.92 27.28 22.60
N GLU A 67 -5.37 26.45 23.51
CA GLU A 67 -4.58 25.97 24.65
C GLU A 67 -4.23 24.50 24.42
N LEU A 68 -2.92 24.16 24.42
CA LEU A 68 -2.43 22.81 24.27
C LEU A 68 -2.06 22.23 25.63
N ARG A 69 -2.46 20.98 25.89
CA ARG A 69 -2.15 20.24 27.10
C ARG A 69 -1.68 18.82 26.78
N GLY A 70 -0.73 18.33 27.56
CA GLY A 70 -0.25 16.95 27.45
C GLY A 70 0.84 16.71 26.39
N ASN A 71 1.18 17.69 25.58
CA ASN A 71 2.26 17.63 24.59
C ASN A 71 3.62 17.92 25.26
N THR A 72 4.12 16.96 26.04
CA THR A 72 5.37 17.10 26.81
C THR A 72 6.63 16.92 25.95
N ARG A 73 6.55 16.10 24.90
CA ARG A 73 7.63 15.81 23.95
C ARG A 73 7.41 16.51 22.63
N THR A 74 6.18 16.48 22.13
CA THR A 74 5.81 17.05 20.82
C THR A 74 5.73 18.56 20.90
N ALA A 75 6.46 19.25 20.03
CA ALA A 75 6.43 20.72 19.99
C ALA A 75 5.03 21.23 19.63
N GLY A 76 4.57 22.29 20.32
CA GLY A 76 3.24 22.85 20.10
C GLY A 76 2.97 23.26 18.65
N ARG A 77 4.00 23.70 17.92
CA ARG A 77 3.90 24.03 16.47
C ARG A 77 3.51 22.82 15.61
N VAL A 78 3.95 21.60 15.99
CA VAL A 78 3.61 20.36 15.30
C VAL A 78 2.14 20.05 15.49
N VAL A 79 1.62 20.18 16.72
CA VAL A 79 0.19 20.01 17.00
C VAL A 79 -0.64 21.04 16.23
N LEU A 80 -0.25 22.32 16.29
CA LEU A 80 -0.98 23.43 15.67
C LEU A 80 -0.98 23.36 14.13
N HIS A 81 -0.02 22.67 13.51
CA HIS A 81 -0.01 22.45 12.07
C HIS A 81 -1.27 21.72 11.58
N TYR A 82 -1.80 20.79 12.38
CA TYR A 82 -3.00 20.02 12.08
C TYR A 82 -4.30 20.65 12.54
N VAL A 83 -4.24 21.87 13.12
CA VAL A 83 -5.39 22.59 13.64
C VAL A 83 -5.73 23.76 12.72
N ARG A 84 -6.96 23.76 12.22
CA ARG A 84 -7.43 24.81 11.32
C ARG A 84 -7.85 26.09 12.04
N PHE A 85 -8.32 25.96 13.28
CA PHE A 85 -8.84 27.07 14.06
C PHE A 85 -7.75 28.08 14.39
N ARG A 86 -8.12 29.38 14.37
CA ARG A 86 -7.25 30.47 14.73
C ARG A 86 -7.95 31.41 15.71
N ALA A 87 -7.19 32.16 16.48
CA ALA A 87 -7.75 33.24 17.32
C ALA A 87 -8.51 34.23 16.43
N GLY A 88 -9.74 34.58 16.86
CA GLY A 88 -10.67 35.42 16.10
C GLY A 88 -11.72 34.66 15.29
N ASP A 89 -11.59 33.37 15.11
CA ASP A 89 -12.59 32.55 14.40
C ASP A 89 -13.88 32.42 15.23
N ILE A 90 -15.00 32.29 14.53
CA ILE A 90 -16.30 32.00 15.17
C ILE A 90 -16.47 30.48 15.17
N LEU A 91 -16.44 29.89 16.34
CA LEU A 91 -16.57 28.45 16.55
C LEU A 91 -18.00 28.09 16.96
N ASP A 92 -18.61 27.18 16.23
CA ASP A 92 -19.86 26.50 16.63
C ASP A 92 -19.50 25.28 17.48
N VAL A 93 -20.21 25.04 18.57
CA VAL A 93 -19.96 23.89 19.46
C VAL A 93 -20.12 22.55 18.73
N ASN A 94 -20.96 22.51 17.69
CA ASN A 94 -21.21 21.34 16.87
C ASN A 94 -20.49 21.41 15.50
N ASP A 95 -19.42 22.21 15.41
CA ASP A 95 -18.66 22.30 14.17
C ASP A 95 -18.00 20.95 13.85
N PRO A 96 -18.29 20.35 12.68
CA PRO A 96 -17.65 19.11 12.26
C PRO A 96 -16.12 19.19 12.27
N GLU A 97 -15.56 20.36 12.06
CA GLU A 97 -14.12 20.62 12.06
C GLU A 97 -13.45 20.27 13.40
N ILE A 98 -14.20 20.24 14.51
CA ILE A 98 -13.69 19.81 15.82
C ILE A 98 -13.31 18.33 15.77
N GLU A 99 -14.24 17.49 15.31
CA GLU A 99 -13.99 16.05 15.15
C GLU A 99 -12.89 15.78 14.10
N LEU A 100 -12.88 16.54 13.03
CA LEU A 100 -11.86 16.43 11.99
C LEU A 100 -10.46 16.77 12.49
N THR A 101 -10.35 17.79 13.32
CA THR A 101 -9.10 18.15 14.00
C THR A 101 -8.64 17.00 14.91
N ARG A 102 -9.58 16.37 15.61
CA ARG A 102 -9.29 15.20 16.45
C ARG A 102 -8.73 14.05 15.61
N TYR A 103 -9.37 13.70 14.51
CA TYR A 103 -8.92 12.62 13.63
C TYR A 103 -7.56 12.92 12.99
N ARG A 104 -7.34 14.15 12.52
CA ARG A 104 -6.03 14.54 11.97
C ARG A 104 -4.90 14.38 12.99
N LEU A 105 -5.13 14.79 14.23
CA LEU A 105 -4.13 14.64 15.29
C LEU A 105 -3.91 13.18 15.67
N LEU A 106 -4.94 12.35 15.73
CA LEU A 106 -4.81 10.91 15.95
C LEU A 106 -4.08 10.23 14.80
N GLY A 107 -4.37 10.63 13.57
CA GLY A 107 -3.76 10.10 12.37
C GLY A 107 -2.25 10.36 12.23
N THR A 108 -1.72 11.35 12.94
CA THR A 108 -0.25 11.53 13.01
C THR A 108 0.47 10.35 13.64
N GLY A 109 -0.25 9.51 14.40
CA GLY A 109 0.37 8.45 15.18
C GLY A 109 1.16 8.93 16.40
N PHE A 110 1.19 10.23 16.69
CA PHE A 110 1.94 10.78 17.84
C PHE A 110 1.15 10.67 19.15
N PHE A 111 -0.17 10.55 19.05
CA PHE A 111 -1.08 10.60 20.19
C PHE A 111 -1.94 9.33 20.27
N SER A 112 -2.11 8.83 21.48
CA SER A 112 -3.03 7.71 21.76
C SER A 112 -4.46 8.22 22.02
N THR A 113 -4.59 9.43 22.56
CA THR A 113 -5.86 10.10 22.80
C THR A 113 -5.76 11.59 22.46
N VAL A 114 -6.81 12.10 21.86
CA VAL A 114 -6.97 13.54 21.60
C VAL A 114 -8.38 13.93 22.02
N GLN A 115 -8.49 14.91 22.89
CA GLN A 115 -9.75 15.48 23.34
C GLN A 115 -9.79 16.97 23.05
N LEU A 116 -10.85 17.42 22.41
CA LEU A 116 -11.10 18.84 22.19
C LEU A 116 -12.25 19.28 23.08
N SER A 117 -12.05 20.38 23.78
CA SER A 117 -13.05 20.97 24.65
C SER A 117 -13.00 22.50 24.57
N LEU A 118 -14.07 23.14 24.98
CA LEU A 118 -14.15 24.60 25.04
C LEU A 118 -14.06 25.06 26.50
N ARG A 119 -13.14 25.96 26.78
CA ARG A 119 -13.03 26.67 28.06
C ARG A 119 -13.53 28.09 27.88
N LYS A 120 -14.29 28.60 28.88
CA LYS A 120 -14.77 29.97 28.91
C LYS A 120 -13.62 30.97 28.73
N GLY A 121 -13.80 31.92 27.84
CA GLY A 121 -12.84 32.99 27.58
C GLY A 121 -12.92 34.12 28.61
N SER A 122 -12.14 35.18 28.40
CA SER A 122 -12.03 36.33 29.28
C SER A 122 -13.29 37.21 29.24
N LYS A 123 -14.03 37.19 28.13
CA LYS A 123 -15.24 38.01 27.91
C LYS A 123 -16.47 37.14 27.65
N ARG A 124 -17.66 37.70 27.86
CA ARG A 124 -18.91 37.02 27.51
C ARG A 124 -18.95 36.77 25.98
N GLY A 125 -19.25 35.54 25.56
CA GLY A 125 -19.31 35.16 24.16
C GLY A 125 -17.96 34.74 23.57
N THR A 126 -16.90 34.66 24.38
CA THR A 126 -15.59 34.17 23.95
C THR A 126 -15.22 32.83 24.60
N ALA A 127 -14.38 32.04 23.93
CA ALA A 127 -13.91 30.73 24.41
C ALA A 127 -12.46 30.45 23.97
N TYR A 128 -11.77 29.59 24.72
CA TYR A 128 -10.52 28.94 24.30
C TYR A 128 -10.82 27.54 23.83
N LEU A 129 -10.25 27.14 22.70
CA LEU A 129 -10.21 25.74 22.29
C LEU A 129 -9.06 25.03 23.04
N VAL A 130 -9.42 24.13 23.93
CA VAL A 130 -8.44 23.30 24.67
C VAL A 130 -8.27 21.99 23.94
N ILE A 131 -7.04 21.70 23.50
CA ILE A 131 -6.65 20.45 22.89
C ILE A 131 -5.78 19.70 23.89
N GLU A 132 -6.33 18.64 24.45
CA GLU A 132 -5.65 17.78 25.41
C GLU A 132 -5.23 16.49 24.71
N VAL A 133 -3.94 16.19 24.72
CA VAL A 133 -3.36 15.04 24.03
C VAL A 133 -2.65 14.13 25.03
N THR A 134 -2.68 12.82 24.75
CA THR A 134 -1.84 11.84 25.43
C THR A 134 -0.85 11.29 24.41
N GLU A 135 0.43 11.56 24.60
CA GLU A 135 1.48 11.12 23.69
C GLU A 135 1.66 9.61 23.76
N ARG A 136 1.97 9.00 22.61
CA ARG A 136 2.29 7.59 22.51
C ARG A 136 3.78 7.37 22.16
N ASN A 137 4.21 6.12 22.10
CA ASN A 137 5.52 5.77 21.57
C ASN A 137 5.59 6.09 20.08
N THR A 138 6.61 6.82 19.69
CA THR A 138 6.87 7.24 18.29
C THR A 138 7.96 6.41 17.60
N LEU A 139 8.68 5.58 18.36
CA LEU A 139 9.54 4.56 17.79
C LEU A 139 8.67 3.33 17.44
N VAL A 140 8.44 3.10 16.17
CA VAL A 140 7.51 2.08 15.69
C VAL A 140 8.18 1.12 14.72
N VAL A 141 7.76 -0.11 14.76
CA VAL A 141 8.00 -1.09 13.71
C VAL A 141 6.96 -0.81 12.63
N GLN A 142 7.38 -0.22 11.52
CA GLN A 142 6.47 0.07 10.41
C GLN A 142 6.11 -1.21 9.67
N ASN A 143 7.12 -2.05 9.40
CA ASN A 143 6.94 -3.29 8.69
C ASN A 143 7.80 -4.41 9.27
N LEU A 144 7.23 -5.57 9.36
CA LEU A 144 7.92 -6.82 9.70
C LEU A 144 7.46 -7.90 8.73
N TRP A 145 8.38 -8.43 7.95
CA TRP A 145 8.14 -9.52 7.02
C TRP A 145 8.90 -10.76 7.50
N LEU A 146 8.20 -11.84 7.63
CA LEU A 146 8.77 -13.14 7.96
C LEU A 146 8.10 -14.18 7.11
N GLY A 147 8.87 -15.02 6.46
CA GLY A 147 8.25 -16.08 5.71
C GLY A 147 9.20 -17.10 5.13
N ILE A 148 8.59 -18.08 4.52
CA ILE A 148 9.23 -19.14 3.79
C ILE A 148 8.60 -19.17 2.41
N ALA A 149 9.43 -19.00 1.39
CA ALA A 149 9.03 -19.07 -0.01
C ALA A 149 9.47 -20.42 -0.61
N ALA A 150 8.70 -20.95 -1.52
CA ALA A 150 9.20 -21.99 -2.41
C ALA A 150 10.25 -21.37 -3.33
N ASP A 151 11.34 -22.06 -3.55
CA ASP A 151 12.43 -21.59 -4.40
C ASP A 151 12.85 -22.64 -5.41
N GLU A 152 13.56 -22.17 -6.41
CA GLU A 152 14.12 -22.97 -7.47
C GLU A 152 15.57 -22.55 -7.69
N ASP A 153 16.44 -23.51 -7.96
CA ASP A 153 17.80 -23.18 -8.36
C ASP A 153 17.83 -22.58 -9.77
N THR A 154 18.99 -22.07 -10.18
CA THR A 154 19.19 -21.51 -11.52
C THR A 154 19.01 -22.53 -12.65
N ALA A 155 19.01 -23.83 -12.33
CA ALA A 155 18.76 -24.91 -13.25
C ALA A 155 17.30 -25.39 -13.26
N GLY A 156 16.45 -24.72 -12.46
CA GLY A 156 15.05 -25.05 -12.40
C GLY A 156 14.67 -26.23 -11.50
N HIS A 157 15.53 -26.67 -10.58
CA HIS A 157 15.21 -27.74 -9.64
C HIS A 157 14.58 -27.16 -8.37
N SER A 158 13.57 -27.86 -7.81
CA SER A 158 12.95 -27.40 -6.57
C SER A 158 13.90 -27.45 -5.40
N LYS A 159 14.13 -26.32 -4.81
CA LYS A 159 14.65 -26.22 -3.46
C LYS A 159 13.51 -26.39 -2.47
N PRO A 160 13.76 -27.03 -1.34
CA PRO A 160 12.68 -27.29 -0.42
C PRO A 160 12.05 -26.01 0.16
N LEU A 161 12.80 -24.97 0.45
CA LEU A 161 12.29 -23.71 1.00
C LEU A 161 13.41 -22.67 1.11
N SER A 162 13.15 -21.42 0.73
CA SER A 162 13.95 -20.25 1.12
C SER A 162 13.23 -19.45 2.19
N ALA A 163 13.97 -19.06 3.21
CA ALA A 163 13.46 -18.16 4.23
C ALA A 163 13.76 -16.70 3.82
N PHE A 164 12.84 -15.81 4.18
CA PHE A 164 13.09 -14.38 4.08
C PHE A 164 12.67 -13.66 5.35
N VAL A 165 13.32 -12.57 5.60
CA VAL A 165 13.04 -11.66 6.72
C VAL A 165 13.22 -10.21 6.27
N GLY A 166 12.34 -9.35 6.73
CA GLY A 166 12.47 -7.91 6.56
C GLY A 166 11.96 -7.19 7.79
N LEU A 167 12.59 -6.08 8.10
CA LEU A 167 12.23 -5.21 9.21
C LEU A 167 12.42 -3.76 8.78
N GLN A 168 11.41 -2.94 9.01
CA GLN A 168 11.50 -1.50 8.87
C GLN A 168 11.06 -0.83 10.18
N VAL A 169 11.92 0.04 10.70
CA VAL A 169 11.71 0.76 11.96
C VAL A 169 11.83 2.24 11.71
N ALA A 170 11.01 3.03 12.35
CA ALA A 170 11.07 4.48 12.28
C ALA A 170 10.79 5.14 13.63
N GLU A 171 11.50 6.23 13.88
CA GLU A 171 11.12 7.25 14.85
C GLU A 171 10.30 8.31 14.10
N THR A 172 8.99 8.36 14.36
CA THR A 172 8.05 9.19 13.59
C THR A 172 7.94 10.63 14.10
N ASN A 173 8.49 10.92 15.27
CA ASN A 173 8.46 12.26 15.87
C ASN A 173 9.80 12.61 16.52
N LEU A 174 10.86 12.58 15.73
CA LEU A 174 12.22 12.79 16.18
C LEU A 174 12.34 14.09 16.99
N LEU A 175 12.73 13.96 18.27
CA LEU A 175 12.86 15.09 19.20
C LEU A 175 11.61 15.98 19.29
N GLY A 176 10.44 15.44 19.02
CA GLY A 176 9.17 16.18 19.07
C GLY A 176 8.94 17.16 17.93
N THR A 177 9.71 17.05 16.86
CA THR A 177 9.66 17.98 15.71
C THR A 177 8.68 17.56 14.62
N GLY A 178 8.07 16.36 14.72
CA GLY A 178 7.25 15.76 13.68
C GLY A 178 8.07 15.19 12.51
N ILE A 179 9.39 15.19 12.62
CA ILE A 179 10.29 14.60 11.61
C ILE A 179 10.33 13.10 11.81
N THR A 180 10.21 12.35 10.73
CA THR A 180 10.37 10.91 10.69
C THR A 180 11.76 10.55 10.18
N VAL A 181 12.44 9.63 10.87
CA VAL A 181 13.69 9.01 10.43
C VAL A 181 13.56 7.50 10.59
N GLY A 182 13.87 6.77 9.54
CA GLY A 182 13.74 5.33 9.59
C GLY A 182 14.80 4.57 8.79
N ALA A 183 14.86 3.28 9.06
CA ALA A 183 15.70 2.35 8.33
C ALA A 183 14.99 1.00 8.16
N GLY A 184 15.27 0.34 7.06
CA GLY A 184 14.76 -0.98 6.75
C GLY A 184 15.86 -1.89 6.22
N ILE A 185 15.72 -3.18 6.50
CA ILE A 185 16.53 -4.26 5.95
C ILE A 185 15.62 -5.37 5.48
N GLY A 186 15.90 -5.92 4.31
CA GLY A 186 15.27 -7.11 3.74
C GLY A 186 16.33 -8.11 3.35
N ILE A 187 16.15 -9.35 3.73
CA ILE A 187 17.06 -10.46 3.41
C ILE A 187 16.23 -11.62 2.90
N ALA A 188 16.61 -12.13 1.75
CA ALA A 188 16.12 -13.38 1.18
C ALA A 188 17.31 -14.19 0.65
N GLU A 189 17.07 -15.40 0.14
CA GLU A 189 18.16 -16.17 -0.40
C GLU A 189 18.86 -15.44 -1.55
N SER A 190 20.16 -15.20 -1.41
CA SER A 190 20.98 -14.45 -2.37
C SER A 190 20.46 -13.04 -2.70
N GLN A 191 19.70 -12.44 -1.80
CA GLN A 191 19.13 -11.10 -1.95
C GLN A 191 19.28 -10.29 -0.66
N LEU A 192 19.58 -9.01 -0.81
CA LEU A 192 19.70 -8.06 0.30
C LEU A 192 19.16 -6.69 -0.12
N ALA A 193 18.30 -6.10 0.69
CA ALA A 193 17.90 -4.71 0.55
C ALA A 193 18.16 -3.93 1.83
N LEU A 194 18.64 -2.72 1.68
CA LEU A 194 18.81 -1.74 2.76
C LEU A 194 18.15 -0.44 2.33
N ARG A 195 17.36 0.15 3.22
CA ARG A 195 16.73 1.44 2.99
C ARG A 195 16.91 2.34 4.20
N THR A 196 17.20 3.61 3.99
CA THR A 196 17.10 4.64 5.03
C THR A 196 16.27 5.78 4.49
N PHE A 197 15.53 6.45 5.36
CA PHE A 197 14.68 7.55 4.93
C PHE A 197 14.55 8.61 6.02
N PHE A 198 14.31 9.81 5.57
CA PHE A 198 14.06 11.01 6.35
C PHE A 198 12.87 11.74 5.73
N GLU A 199 11.93 12.17 6.55
CA GLU A 199 10.75 12.93 6.13
C GLU A 199 10.46 14.06 7.11
N ALA A 200 10.32 15.26 6.59
CA ALA A 200 9.92 16.45 7.34
C ALA A 200 8.58 16.92 6.79
N PRO A 201 7.47 16.80 7.53
CA PRO A 201 6.13 17.18 7.06
C PRO A 201 6.00 18.69 6.81
N THR A 202 6.82 19.49 7.50
CA THR A 202 6.91 20.94 7.29
C THR A 202 8.38 21.34 7.19
N PHE A 203 8.86 21.54 5.97
CA PHE A 203 10.24 21.94 5.76
C PHE A 203 10.43 23.44 6.01
N ALA A 204 11.35 23.79 6.92
CA ALA A 204 11.70 25.16 7.27
C ALA A 204 10.49 26.07 7.64
N GLY A 205 9.41 25.49 8.17
CA GLY A 205 8.20 26.24 8.52
C GLY A 205 7.34 26.65 7.31
N THR A 206 7.66 26.13 6.12
CA THR A 206 6.82 26.30 4.92
C THR A 206 5.67 25.31 4.93
N GLY A 207 4.69 25.46 4.02
CA GLY A 207 3.64 24.48 3.78
C GLY A 207 4.10 23.28 2.94
N TRP A 208 5.41 23.16 2.65
CA TRP A 208 5.98 22.07 1.87
C TRP A 208 6.63 21.03 2.78
N SER A 209 6.45 19.76 2.47
CA SER A 209 7.21 18.67 3.05
C SER A 209 8.52 18.46 2.29
N ALA A 210 9.49 17.81 2.92
CA ALA A 210 10.71 17.37 2.27
C ALA A 210 11.11 15.98 2.77
N GLY A 211 11.57 15.13 1.85
CA GLY A 211 12.02 13.78 2.14
C GLY A 211 13.29 13.43 1.40
N LEU A 212 14.03 12.49 1.98
CA LEU A 212 15.20 11.86 1.38
C LEU A 212 15.16 10.37 1.71
N SER A 213 15.29 9.52 0.71
CA SER A 213 15.44 8.09 0.89
C SER A 213 16.67 7.58 0.13
N LEU A 214 17.41 6.67 0.75
CA LEU A 214 18.52 5.96 0.12
C LEU A 214 18.17 4.47 0.08
N LEU A 215 18.38 3.83 -1.06
CA LEU A 215 18.12 2.42 -1.28
C LEU A 215 19.38 1.73 -1.80
N TYR A 216 19.74 0.61 -1.19
CA TYR A 216 20.62 -0.40 -1.76
C TYR A 216 19.84 -1.70 -1.92
N ASN A 217 19.92 -2.30 -3.10
CA ASN A 217 19.21 -3.52 -3.42
C ASN A 217 20.11 -4.45 -4.24
N ASP A 218 20.35 -5.66 -3.76
CA ASP A 218 20.98 -6.76 -4.47
C ASP A 218 19.92 -7.84 -4.62
N ALA A 219 19.25 -7.86 -5.77
CA ALA A 219 18.02 -8.60 -5.97
C ALA A 219 18.10 -9.54 -7.17
N GLN A 220 17.14 -10.45 -7.19
CA GLN A 220 16.90 -11.36 -8.29
C GLN A 220 15.43 -11.30 -8.65
N ASP A 221 15.15 -10.94 -9.90
CA ASP A 221 13.85 -11.15 -10.51
C ASP A 221 13.88 -12.41 -11.38
N PHE A 222 12.75 -13.04 -11.50
CA PHE A 222 12.65 -14.24 -12.31
C PHE A 222 11.38 -14.21 -13.15
N PHE A 223 11.42 -14.89 -14.28
CA PHE A 223 10.35 -14.95 -15.23
C PHE A 223 10.26 -16.37 -15.82
N GLY A 224 9.05 -16.79 -16.12
CA GLY A 224 8.77 -18.05 -16.76
C GLY A 224 7.87 -18.96 -15.96
N ASN A 225 7.47 -20.06 -16.60
CA ASN A 225 6.64 -21.10 -16.02
C ASN A 225 7.45 -22.39 -15.94
N ARG A 226 7.80 -22.76 -14.73
CA ARG A 226 8.61 -23.95 -14.49
C ARG A 226 7.88 -25.26 -14.73
N ALA A 227 6.60 -25.31 -14.42
CA ALA A 227 5.84 -26.54 -14.64
C ALA A 227 5.84 -26.95 -16.11
N VAL A 228 5.82 -25.96 -17.00
CA VAL A 228 5.95 -26.18 -18.45
C VAL A 228 7.37 -26.59 -18.83
N SER A 229 8.39 -26.08 -18.11
CA SER A 229 9.79 -26.45 -18.37
C SER A 229 10.06 -27.94 -18.17
N PHE A 230 9.43 -28.59 -17.19
CA PHE A 230 9.62 -30.01 -16.92
C PHE A 230 8.95 -30.92 -17.93
N GLU A 231 7.88 -30.49 -18.55
CA GLU A 231 7.13 -31.27 -19.52
C GLU A 231 7.63 -31.07 -20.96
N SER A 232 8.51 -30.09 -21.16
CA SER A 232 9.00 -29.76 -22.49
C SER A 232 10.08 -30.75 -22.93
N PRO A 233 9.90 -31.47 -24.04
CA PRO A 233 10.93 -32.35 -24.61
C PRO A 233 12.19 -31.63 -25.10
N LEU A 234 12.18 -30.28 -25.06
CA LEU A 234 13.30 -29.41 -25.43
C LEU A 234 14.29 -29.18 -24.28
N LEU A 235 14.02 -29.70 -23.07
CA LEU A 235 14.93 -29.62 -21.92
C LEU A 235 16.27 -30.31 -22.14
N GLU A 236 16.37 -31.23 -23.12
CA GLU A 236 17.66 -31.84 -23.52
C GLU A 236 18.59 -30.83 -24.24
N GLN A 237 18.04 -29.74 -24.76
CA GLN A 237 18.82 -28.66 -25.32
C GLN A 237 19.02 -27.56 -24.22
N ARG A 238 20.16 -27.64 -23.56
CA ARG A 238 20.57 -26.75 -22.43
C ARG A 238 20.52 -25.25 -22.68
N GLU A 239 20.15 -24.79 -23.86
CA GLU A 239 20.20 -23.39 -24.26
C GLU A 239 18.84 -22.66 -24.17
N VAL A 240 17.75 -23.39 -23.96
CA VAL A 240 16.40 -22.81 -23.94
C VAL A 240 15.71 -23.18 -22.63
N THR A 241 15.70 -22.27 -21.69
CA THR A 241 15.01 -22.42 -20.41
C THR A 241 13.69 -21.67 -20.45
N ASP A 242 12.60 -22.30 -20.05
CA ASP A 242 11.31 -21.63 -19.85
C ASP A 242 11.28 -20.83 -18.54
N TYR A 243 12.41 -20.71 -17.90
CA TYR A 243 12.62 -20.02 -16.65
C TYR A 243 13.95 -19.26 -16.69
N ALA A 244 13.93 -18.00 -16.32
CA ALA A 244 15.12 -17.16 -16.30
C ALA A 244 15.19 -16.33 -15.04
N VAL A 245 16.40 -16.16 -14.52
CA VAL A 245 16.70 -15.31 -13.38
C VAL A 245 17.55 -14.14 -13.85
N VAL A 246 17.16 -12.93 -13.49
CA VAL A 246 17.92 -11.70 -13.71
C VAL A 246 18.44 -11.21 -12.37
N ALA A 247 19.75 -11.24 -12.20
CA ALA A 247 20.39 -10.65 -11.03
C ALA A 247 20.70 -9.17 -11.30
N HIS A 248 20.33 -8.30 -10.37
CA HIS A 248 20.64 -6.88 -10.48
C HIS A 248 20.96 -6.27 -9.11
N LYS A 249 21.88 -5.30 -9.15
CA LYS A 249 22.22 -4.46 -7.99
C LYS A 249 21.78 -3.05 -8.29
N ARG A 250 21.11 -2.42 -7.33
CA ARG A 250 20.57 -1.08 -7.47
C ARG A 250 21.02 -0.25 -6.27
N LEU A 251 21.53 0.93 -6.54
CA LEU A 251 21.89 1.92 -5.55
C LEU A 251 21.25 3.24 -5.95
N GLY A 252 20.32 3.72 -5.15
CA GLY A 252 19.51 4.87 -5.50
C GLY A 252 19.28 5.83 -4.35
N ALA A 253 18.89 7.04 -4.74
CA ALA A 253 18.45 8.10 -3.86
C ALA A 253 17.17 8.73 -4.40
N THR A 254 16.24 9.02 -3.51
CA THR A 254 14.98 9.71 -3.83
C THR A 254 14.90 11.00 -3.03
N LEU A 255 14.65 12.10 -3.71
CA LEU A 255 14.29 13.38 -3.12
C LEU A 255 12.79 13.57 -3.28
N SER A 256 12.11 13.83 -2.19
CA SER A 256 10.64 13.95 -2.15
C SER A 256 10.23 15.32 -1.66
N THR A 257 9.15 15.85 -2.21
CA THR A 257 8.47 17.03 -1.68
C THR A 257 6.96 16.87 -1.84
N GLY A 258 6.20 17.58 -1.03
CA GLY A 258 4.76 17.56 -1.11
C GLY A 258 4.15 18.83 -0.56
N HIS A 259 2.93 19.11 -0.97
CA HIS A 259 2.17 20.27 -0.52
C HIS A 259 0.71 19.91 -0.29
N ASP A 260 0.17 20.34 0.84
CA ASP A 260 -1.22 20.15 1.16
C ASP A 260 -2.08 21.15 0.37
N LEU A 261 -2.76 20.68 -0.68
CA LEU A 261 -3.68 21.48 -1.49
C LEU A 261 -4.95 21.83 -0.69
N THR A 262 -5.42 20.85 0.07
CA THR A 262 -6.51 20.99 1.04
C THR A 262 -6.16 20.16 2.28
N LEU A 263 -7.04 20.13 3.27
CA LEU A 263 -6.85 19.28 4.46
C LEU A 263 -6.91 17.77 4.17
N SER A 264 -7.48 17.40 3.04
CA SER A 264 -7.67 16.01 2.61
C SER A 264 -6.96 15.68 1.31
N THR A 265 -6.33 16.66 0.68
CA THR A 265 -5.71 16.45 -0.62
C THR A 265 -4.29 16.96 -0.60
N ARG A 266 -3.35 16.08 -0.91
CA ARG A 266 -1.92 16.41 -0.98
C ARG A 266 -1.41 16.16 -2.39
N PHE A 267 -0.56 17.05 -2.85
CA PHE A 267 0.30 16.85 -4.02
C PHE A 267 1.66 16.35 -3.55
N LEU A 268 2.19 15.32 -4.21
CA LEU A 268 3.51 14.75 -3.99
C LEU A 268 4.32 14.82 -5.27
N PHE A 269 5.60 15.06 -5.13
CA PHE A 269 6.55 15.05 -6.22
C PHE A 269 7.88 14.46 -5.74
N ASP A 270 8.39 13.48 -6.49
CA ASP A 270 9.63 12.79 -6.19
C ASP A 270 10.56 12.78 -7.41
N TYR A 271 11.83 12.96 -7.15
CA TYR A 271 12.89 12.70 -8.11
C TYR A 271 13.75 11.55 -7.58
N HIS A 272 13.85 10.50 -8.38
CA HIS A 272 14.63 9.31 -8.04
C HIS A 272 15.76 9.13 -9.05
N LEU A 273 16.96 8.89 -8.55
CA LEU A 273 18.16 8.58 -9.34
C LEU A 273 18.77 7.29 -8.81
N GLU A 274 19.06 6.38 -9.73
CA GLU A 274 19.53 5.04 -9.38
C GLU A 274 20.58 4.55 -10.39
N ARG A 275 21.64 3.94 -9.88
CA ARG A 275 22.57 3.13 -10.66
C ARG A 275 22.13 1.68 -10.59
N VAL A 276 21.93 1.10 -11.76
CA VAL A 276 21.56 -0.31 -11.94
C VAL A 276 22.76 -1.05 -12.53
N THR A 277 23.10 -2.21 -11.94
CA THR A 277 24.10 -3.13 -12.51
C THR A 277 23.40 -4.48 -12.66
N ALA A 278 23.27 -4.97 -13.88
CA ALA A 278 22.48 -6.17 -14.15
C ALA A 278 23.24 -7.20 -15.00
N THR A 279 22.98 -8.46 -14.67
CA THR A 279 23.35 -9.61 -15.50
C THR A 279 22.09 -10.20 -16.10
N VAL A 280 21.94 -10.05 -17.40
CA VAL A 280 20.74 -10.46 -18.14
C VAL A 280 21.04 -11.72 -18.94
N PRO A 281 20.26 -12.81 -18.83
CA PRO A 281 20.42 -13.99 -19.66
C PRO A 281 20.11 -13.63 -21.12
N THR A 282 21.06 -13.97 -22.01
CA THR A 282 20.98 -13.58 -23.44
C THR A 282 19.99 -14.44 -24.22
N VAL A 283 19.74 -15.67 -23.76
CA VAL A 283 18.80 -16.60 -24.39
C VAL A 283 17.83 -17.07 -23.30
N ALA A 284 16.70 -16.40 -23.22
CA ALA A 284 15.63 -16.76 -22.30
C ALA A 284 14.31 -16.76 -23.07
N SER A 285 13.53 -17.80 -22.90
CA SER A 285 12.20 -17.91 -23.49
C SER A 285 11.27 -18.65 -22.55
N HIS A 286 9.98 -18.46 -22.73
CA HIS A 286 8.95 -19.21 -22.03
C HIS A 286 7.90 -19.74 -23.01
N LEU A 287 7.27 -20.84 -22.64
CA LEU A 287 6.13 -21.35 -23.36
C LEU A 287 4.86 -20.70 -22.80
N ARG A 288 4.04 -20.16 -23.68
CA ARG A 288 2.74 -19.59 -23.35
C ARG A 288 1.70 -20.15 -24.31
N GLY A 289 0.79 -20.96 -23.79
CA GLY A 289 -0.07 -21.78 -24.63
C GLY A 289 0.78 -22.68 -25.56
N ASN A 290 0.57 -22.58 -26.85
CA ASN A 290 1.33 -23.34 -27.88
C ASN A 290 2.50 -22.53 -28.48
N THR A 291 2.76 -21.33 -27.98
CA THR A 291 3.74 -20.41 -28.58
C THR A 291 4.91 -20.21 -27.63
N ARG A 292 6.13 -20.42 -28.16
CA ARG A 292 7.36 -20.07 -27.45
C ARG A 292 7.71 -18.61 -27.69
N GLU A 293 7.88 -17.87 -26.62
CA GLU A 293 8.13 -16.44 -26.64
C GLU A 293 9.47 -16.08 -25.99
N PRO A 294 10.28 -15.19 -26.62
CA PRO A 294 11.48 -14.67 -25.97
C PRO A 294 11.09 -13.79 -24.80
N ILE A 295 11.83 -13.91 -23.69
CA ILE A 295 11.63 -13.05 -22.52
C ILE A 295 12.41 -11.77 -22.71
N ASN A 296 11.70 -10.65 -22.79
CA ASN A 296 12.30 -9.33 -22.81
C ASN A 296 12.22 -8.67 -21.43
N PHE A 297 13.35 -8.64 -20.73
CA PHE A 297 13.45 -8.02 -19.41
C PHE A 297 13.45 -6.50 -19.46
N ALA A 298 13.68 -5.91 -20.63
CA ALA A 298 13.89 -4.47 -20.80
C ALA A 298 14.92 -3.87 -19.82
N ILE A 299 15.88 -4.68 -19.39
CA ILE A 299 17.01 -4.30 -18.54
C ILE A 299 18.25 -4.31 -19.40
N LEU A 300 19.03 -3.22 -19.34
CA LEU A 300 20.30 -3.14 -20.04
C LEU A 300 21.38 -3.96 -19.30
N PRO A 301 22.11 -4.84 -19.97
CA PRO A 301 23.19 -5.59 -19.35
C PRO A 301 24.36 -4.66 -18.97
N GLY A 302 25.03 -4.97 -17.86
CA GLY A 302 26.10 -4.14 -17.33
C GLY A 302 25.59 -3.00 -16.46
N ILE A 303 26.13 -1.81 -16.65
CA ILE A 303 25.80 -0.61 -15.84
C ILE A 303 24.88 0.28 -16.63
N SER A 304 23.79 0.71 -16.00
CA SER A 304 22.85 1.68 -16.54
C SER A 304 22.36 2.62 -15.43
N ALA A 305 21.77 3.74 -15.83
CA ALA A 305 21.17 4.71 -14.93
C ALA A 305 19.64 4.71 -15.10
N LEU A 306 18.92 4.74 -14.00
CA LEU A 306 17.49 4.97 -13.97
C LEU A 306 17.22 6.29 -13.26
N SER A 307 16.71 7.26 -14.01
CA SER A 307 16.27 8.54 -13.46
C SER A 307 14.79 8.70 -13.71
N THR A 308 14.00 8.87 -12.65
CA THR A 308 12.55 8.99 -12.76
C THR A 308 12.01 10.21 -12.04
N LEU A 309 10.97 10.79 -12.62
CA LEU A 309 10.09 11.75 -11.98
C LEU A 309 8.77 11.08 -11.63
N HIS A 310 8.32 11.27 -10.41
CA HIS A 310 7.03 10.82 -9.94
C HIS A 310 6.21 12.02 -9.47
N ALA A 311 4.96 12.08 -9.86
CA ALA A 311 4.00 13.05 -9.37
C ALA A 311 2.71 12.34 -8.97
N ALA A 312 2.15 12.69 -7.83
CA ALA A 312 0.92 12.09 -7.34
C ALA A 312 0.00 13.13 -6.68
N ILE A 313 -1.30 12.89 -6.79
CA ILE A 313 -2.33 13.55 -6.00
C ILE A 313 -2.97 12.46 -5.15
N VAL A 314 -3.02 12.71 -3.84
CA VAL A 314 -3.59 11.79 -2.86
C VAL A 314 -4.70 12.50 -2.12
N TYR A 315 -5.86 11.86 -2.07
CA TYR A 315 -7.01 12.26 -1.28
C TYR A 315 -7.24 11.24 -0.18
N ASP A 316 -7.26 11.68 1.09
CA ASP A 316 -7.39 10.79 2.25
C ASP A 316 -8.33 11.40 3.29
N THR A 317 -9.37 10.65 3.63
CA THR A 317 -10.37 10.99 4.64
C THR A 317 -10.57 9.87 5.66
N ARG A 318 -9.61 8.95 5.75
CA ARG A 318 -9.67 7.83 6.68
C ARG A 318 -9.63 8.32 8.14
N ASP A 319 -10.39 7.67 8.99
CA ASP A 319 -10.41 7.94 10.43
C ASP A 319 -9.16 7.46 11.16
N THR A 320 -8.55 6.36 10.68
CA THR A 320 -7.28 5.84 11.17
C THR A 320 -6.50 5.22 10.00
N PRO A 321 -5.15 5.31 10.00
CA PRO A 321 -4.37 4.80 8.88
C PRO A 321 -4.31 3.26 8.81
N PHE A 322 -4.35 2.56 9.94
CA PHE A 322 -4.17 1.11 9.97
C PHE A 322 -5.49 0.31 10.00
N LEU A 323 -6.32 0.50 11.00
CA LEU A 323 -7.64 -0.15 11.09
C LEU A 323 -8.75 0.84 10.76
N THR A 324 -8.71 1.37 9.56
CA THR A 324 -9.72 2.31 9.06
C THR A 324 -11.13 1.75 9.22
N THR A 325 -12.03 2.53 9.80
CA THR A 325 -13.44 2.12 9.94
C THR A 325 -14.35 2.93 9.03
N ARG A 326 -13.96 4.14 8.68
CA ARG A 326 -14.72 5.07 7.83
C ARG A 326 -13.78 5.91 6.98
N GLY A 327 -14.35 6.48 5.92
CA GLY A 327 -13.66 7.41 5.06
C GLY A 327 -13.29 6.83 3.71
N SER A 328 -12.52 7.58 2.94
CA SER A 328 -12.09 7.24 1.60
C SER A 328 -10.61 7.52 1.42
N PHE A 329 -9.99 6.76 0.57
CA PHE A 329 -8.66 7.02 0.05
C PHE A 329 -8.70 6.95 -1.47
N ALA A 330 -8.09 7.91 -2.15
CA ALA A 330 -7.91 7.87 -3.59
C ALA A 330 -6.55 8.45 -3.96
N SER A 331 -5.89 7.86 -4.94
CA SER A 331 -4.65 8.37 -5.48
C SER A 331 -4.61 8.28 -7.00
N ALA A 332 -3.96 9.26 -7.61
CA ALA A 332 -3.60 9.25 -9.01
C ALA A 332 -2.13 9.62 -9.12
N SER A 333 -1.34 8.81 -9.81
CA SER A 333 0.09 9.05 -9.94
C SER A 333 0.60 8.77 -11.35
N VAL A 334 1.70 9.45 -11.68
CA VAL A 334 2.48 9.26 -12.90
C VAL A 334 3.95 9.14 -12.50
N LEU A 335 4.60 8.09 -12.95
CA LEU A 335 6.04 7.89 -12.86
C LEU A 335 6.61 7.85 -14.28
N ALA A 336 7.64 8.61 -14.57
CA ALA A 336 8.27 8.63 -15.88
C ALA A 336 9.78 8.45 -15.79
N GLY A 337 10.34 7.51 -16.55
CA GLY A 337 11.76 7.40 -16.82
C GLY A 337 12.15 8.46 -17.86
N VAL A 338 13.06 9.39 -17.49
CA VAL A 338 13.26 10.62 -18.23
C VAL A 338 14.69 10.70 -18.78
N ALA A 339 14.85 10.41 -20.06
CA ALA A 339 16.15 10.43 -20.72
C ALA A 339 16.91 11.78 -20.60
N PRO A 340 16.28 12.97 -20.72
CA PRO A 340 16.95 14.23 -20.48
C PRO A 340 17.54 14.40 -19.07
N LEU A 341 17.09 13.63 -18.09
CA LEU A 341 17.62 13.59 -16.72
C LEU A 341 18.61 12.45 -16.50
N GLY A 342 19.13 11.85 -17.57
CA GLY A 342 20.14 10.82 -17.52
C GLY A 342 19.60 9.39 -17.33
N SER A 343 18.33 9.15 -17.61
CA SER A 343 17.78 7.78 -17.60
C SER A 343 18.12 7.05 -18.91
N ASP A 344 18.63 5.85 -18.79
CA ASP A 344 18.80 4.93 -19.92
C ASP A 344 17.48 4.22 -20.28
N TYR A 345 16.44 4.42 -19.48
CA TYR A 345 15.11 3.81 -19.64
C TYR A 345 14.06 4.87 -19.94
N GLY A 346 13.30 4.67 -21.01
CA GLY A 346 12.23 5.57 -21.43
C GLY A 346 10.85 4.91 -21.26
N PHE A 347 10.10 5.30 -20.24
CA PHE A 347 8.76 4.80 -19.99
C PHE A 347 7.91 5.79 -19.18
N ALA A 348 6.61 5.59 -19.20
CA ALA A 348 5.67 6.26 -18.32
C ALA A 348 4.73 5.21 -17.70
N ARG A 349 4.53 5.29 -16.38
CA ARG A 349 3.62 4.44 -15.61
C ARG A 349 2.57 5.32 -14.97
N ILE A 350 1.31 5.01 -15.19
CA ILE A 350 0.15 5.69 -14.61
C ILE A 350 -0.54 4.71 -13.68
N GLU A 351 -0.92 5.17 -12.49
CA GLU A 351 -1.64 4.37 -11.51
C GLU A 351 -2.80 5.17 -10.92
N LEU A 352 -3.94 4.52 -10.77
CA LEU A 352 -5.12 5.04 -10.11
C LEU A 352 -5.57 4.04 -9.05
N ALA A 353 -5.83 4.52 -7.85
CA ALA A 353 -6.38 3.72 -6.77
C ALA A 353 -7.53 4.45 -6.08
N ALA A 354 -8.53 3.71 -5.67
CA ALA A 354 -9.66 4.22 -4.90
C ALA A 354 -10.11 3.18 -3.87
N GLN A 355 -10.37 3.63 -2.66
CA GLN A 355 -10.78 2.78 -1.55
C GLN A 355 -11.85 3.50 -0.72
N ARG A 356 -12.80 2.74 -0.18
CA ARG A 356 -13.86 3.27 0.65
C ARG A 356 -14.19 2.31 1.78
N TRP A 357 -14.38 2.86 2.98
CA TRP A 357 -14.77 2.12 4.18
C TRP A 357 -16.12 2.60 4.69
N TRP A 358 -16.96 1.66 5.08
CA TRP A 358 -18.27 1.91 5.69
C TRP A 358 -18.35 1.14 6.99
N GLN A 359 -18.63 1.86 8.07
CA GLN A 359 -18.90 1.24 9.35
C GLN A 359 -20.38 0.82 9.39
N LEU A 360 -20.62 -0.45 9.63
CA LEU A 360 -21.94 -1.06 9.79
C LEU A 360 -22.36 -1.10 11.28
N PRO A 361 -23.63 -1.49 11.60
CA PRO A 361 -24.03 -1.84 12.96
C PRO A 361 -23.05 -2.83 13.60
N TRP A 362 -22.98 -2.83 14.93
CA TRP A 362 -22.04 -3.63 15.75
C TRP A 362 -20.57 -3.36 15.47
N LYS A 363 -20.25 -2.19 14.93
CA LYS A 363 -18.89 -1.76 14.56
C LYS A 363 -18.21 -2.65 13.49
N HIS A 364 -18.97 -3.46 12.75
CA HIS A 364 -18.45 -4.15 11.58
C HIS A 364 -18.04 -3.15 10.50
N VAL A 365 -17.13 -3.54 9.64
CA VAL A 365 -16.64 -2.67 8.56
C VAL A 365 -16.73 -3.39 7.22
N VAL A 366 -17.24 -2.72 6.22
CA VAL A 366 -17.12 -3.12 4.81
C VAL A 366 -16.10 -2.19 4.16
N HIS A 367 -15.21 -2.74 3.40
CA HIS A 367 -14.23 -2.01 2.60
C HIS A 367 -14.34 -2.48 1.14
N ALA A 368 -14.27 -1.55 0.21
CA ALA A 368 -14.14 -1.83 -1.20
C ALA A 368 -12.93 -1.09 -1.76
N SER A 369 -12.19 -1.74 -2.64
CA SER A 369 -11.06 -1.13 -3.32
C SER A 369 -11.08 -1.38 -4.83
N ALA A 370 -10.49 -0.45 -5.58
CA ALA A 370 -10.23 -0.58 -7.00
C ALA A 370 -8.86 0.01 -7.31
N TYR A 371 -8.14 -0.65 -8.19
CA TYR A 371 -6.83 -0.23 -8.67
C TYR A 371 -6.72 -0.49 -10.16
N VAL A 372 -6.09 0.43 -10.88
CA VAL A 372 -5.71 0.26 -12.28
C VAL A 372 -4.37 0.93 -12.53
N GLY A 373 -3.52 0.26 -13.30
CA GLY A 373 -2.23 0.80 -13.72
C GLY A 373 -1.91 0.42 -15.16
N ALA A 374 -1.17 1.29 -15.83
CA ALA A 374 -0.71 1.08 -17.19
C ALA A 374 0.70 1.65 -17.39
N ILE A 375 1.52 0.95 -18.17
CA ILE A 375 2.87 1.35 -18.54
C ILE A 375 2.93 1.53 -20.05
N ALA A 376 3.52 2.63 -20.48
CA ALA A 376 3.87 2.90 -21.86
C ALA A 376 5.40 3.05 -21.99
N GLY A 377 5.97 2.62 -23.12
CA GLY A 377 7.42 2.62 -23.32
C GLY A 377 8.10 1.34 -22.84
N SER A 378 9.41 1.40 -22.61
CA SER A 378 10.25 0.26 -22.23
C SER A 378 10.66 0.34 -20.76
N ALA A 379 9.72 0.02 -19.87
CA ALA A 379 10.02 -0.06 -18.45
C ALA A 379 10.89 -1.28 -18.15
N PRO A 380 11.97 -1.14 -17.35
CA PRO A 380 12.74 -2.28 -16.90
C PRO A 380 11.86 -3.22 -16.07
N PHE A 381 12.21 -4.50 -16.09
CA PHE A 381 11.39 -5.56 -15.51
C PHE A 381 11.00 -5.30 -14.03
N PHE A 382 11.90 -4.79 -13.22
CA PHE A 382 11.64 -4.44 -11.83
C PHE A 382 10.70 -3.22 -11.65
N GLN A 383 10.35 -2.50 -12.71
CA GLN A 383 9.35 -1.42 -12.71
C GLN A 383 7.98 -1.87 -13.25
N LYS A 384 7.87 -3.07 -13.81
CA LYS A 384 6.59 -3.62 -14.26
C LYS A 384 5.68 -4.00 -13.09
N PHE A 385 4.39 -4.06 -13.37
CA PHE A 385 3.43 -4.60 -12.41
C PHE A 385 3.72 -6.08 -12.20
N TYR A 386 3.77 -6.46 -10.95
CA TYR A 386 4.04 -7.83 -10.54
C TYR A 386 2.78 -8.45 -9.93
N VAL A 387 2.52 -9.70 -10.25
CA VAL A 387 1.32 -10.39 -9.77
C VAL A 387 1.24 -10.45 -8.24
N GLY A 388 2.35 -10.55 -7.54
CA GLY A 388 2.42 -10.48 -6.09
C GLY A 388 1.98 -9.15 -5.50
N ASP A 389 2.00 -8.07 -6.28
CA ASP A 389 1.50 -6.76 -5.87
C ASP A 389 -0.04 -6.73 -5.71
N PHE A 390 -0.75 -7.70 -6.28
CA PHE A 390 -2.21 -7.73 -6.36
C PHE A 390 -2.84 -8.93 -5.68
N THR A 391 -2.02 -9.86 -5.20
CA THR A 391 -2.46 -11.07 -4.54
C THR A 391 -1.77 -11.21 -3.21
N ASP A 392 -2.48 -11.63 -2.19
CA ASP A 392 -1.89 -11.91 -0.89
C ASP A 392 -1.28 -13.33 -0.81
N LEU A 393 -1.11 -13.98 -1.95
CA LEU A 393 -0.46 -15.28 -2.07
C LEU A 393 1.05 -15.18 -2.07
N LEU A 394 1.52 -14.21 -2.83
CA LEU A 394 2.92 -13.90 -2.93
C LEU A 394 3.17 -12.68 -2.07
N PRO A 395 4.20 -12.67 -1.24
CA PRO A 395 4.54 -11.48 -0.52
C PRO A 395 4.79 -10.36 -1.51
N ASP A 396 4.34 -9.19 -1.15
CA ASP A 396 4.71 -7.94 -1.79
C ASP A 396 6.25 -7.85 -1.84
N ARG A 397 6.77 -7.02 -2.71
CA ARG A 397 8.21 -6.78 -2.77
C ARG A 397 8.69 -6.22 -1.43
N ILE A 398 9.55 -6.97 -0.77
CA ILE A 398 10.17 -6.54 0.50
C ILE A 398 11.31 -5.59 0.18
N LEU A 399 11.12 -4.30 0.38
CA LEU A 399 12.10 -3.28 0.00
C LEU A 399 12.61 -3.51 -1.44
N GLU A 400 11.68 -3.82 -2.35
CA GLU A 400 11.91 -4.15 -3.76
C GLU A 400 12.60 -5.50 -4.05
N LEU A 401 12.76 -6.37 -3.06
CA LEU A 401 13.12 -7.77 -3.28
C LEU A 401 11.88 -8.58 -3.68
N ALA A 402 12.06 -9.55 -4.57
CA ALA A 402 11.05 -10.55 -4.92
C ALA A 402 11.41 -11.91 -4.28
N PRO A 403 11.03 -12.17 -3.02
CA PRO A 403 11.50 -13.35 -2.29
C PRO A 403 10.79 -14.63 -2.68
N ASP A 404 9.61 -14.58 -3.25
CA ASP A 404 8.81 -15.72 -3.62
C ASP A 404 8.78 -15.91 -5.16
N ARG A 405 9.17 -17.09 -5.60
CA ARG A 405 9.26 -17.46 -7.02
C ARG A 405 8.17 -18.43 -7.45
N ARG A 406 7.24 -18.76 -6.56
CA ARG A 406 6.12 -19.62 -6.89
C ARG A 406 5.22 -18.96 -7.92
N GLN A 407 4.58 -19.79 -8.72
CA GLN A 407 3.49 -19.33 -9.54
C GLN A 407 2.30 -18.96 -8.65
N PRO A 408 1.54 -17.89 -8.97
CA PRO A 408 0.28 -17.63 -8.32
C PRO A 408 -0.69 -18.80 -8.60
N PRO A 409 -1.55 -19.18 -7.66
CA PRO A 409 -2.62 -20.10 -7.97
C PRO A 409 -3.50 -19.50 -9.04
N ASN A 410 -3.93 -20.35 -9.93
CA ASN A 410 -4.84 -20.01 -11.00
C ASN A 410 -6.20 -20.69 -10.74
N LEU A 411 -7.05 -19.99 -9.98
CA LEU A 411 -8.36 -20.52 -9.55
C LEU A 411 -9.35 -20.61 -10.72
N LEU A 412 -9.27 -19.68 -11.66
CA LEU A 412 -10.17 -19.63 -12.81
C LEU A 412 -9.68 -20.47 -13.99
N GLY A 413 -8.44 -20.96 -13.95
CA GLY A 413 -7.84 -21.69 -15.06
C GLY A 413 -7.62 -20.80 -16.28
N THR A 414 -7.15 -19.58 -16.07
CA THR A 414 -6.85 -18.58 -17.10
C THR A 414 -5.36 -18.57 -17.41
N ASP A 415 -4.90 -17.71 -18.33
CA ASP A 415 -3.47 -17.61 -18.66
C ASP A 415 -2.65 -16.83 -17.62
N ILE A 416 -3.28 -16.27 -16.59
CA ILE A 416 -2.62 -15.49 -15.53
C ILE A 416 -1.52 -16.30 -14.81
N GLY A 417 -1.68 -17.60 -14.71
CA GLY A 417 -0.68 -18.49 -14.09
C GLY A 417 0.68 -18.47 -14.79
N GLU A 418 0.72 -18.08 -16.05
CA GLU A 418 1.95 -17.99 -16.87
C GLU A 418 2.47 -16.54 -16.97
N VAL A 419 1.70 -15.56 -16.46
CA VAL A 419 2.01 -14.14 -16.52
C VAL A 419 2.29 -13.62 -15.12
N ARG A 420 3.55 -13.29 -14.84
CA ARG A 420 3.93 -12.71 -13.53
C ARG A 420 4.07 -11.21 -13.55
N TYR A 421 4.46 -10.66 -14.69
CA TYR A 421 4.75 -9.26 -14.88
C TYR A 421 4.01 -8.72 -16.09
N GLY A 422 3.47 -7.54 -15.98
CA GLY A 422 2.71 -6.93 -17.06
C GLY A 422 2.93 -5.43 -17.16
N ASP A 423 2.53 -4.89 -18.31
CA ASP A 423 2.48 -3.45 -18.57
C ASP A 423 1.12 -2.85 -18.18
N PHE A 424 0.14 -3.72 -17.92
CA PHE A 424 -1.19 -3.38 -17.45
C PHE A 424 -1.54 -4.20 -16.21
N ALA A 425 -2.20 -3.56 -15.26
CA ALA A 425 -2.72 -4.22 -14.08
C ALA A 425 -4.05 -3.61 -13.64
N ALA A 426 -4.94 -4.44 -13.13
CA ALA A 426 -6.19 -4.02 -12.54
C ALA A 426 -6.55 -4.91 -11.34
N ARG A 427 -7.21 -4.34 -10.33
CA ARG A 427 -7.74 -5.08 -9.18
C ARG A 427 -9.03 -4.43 -8.70
N VAL A 428 -9.98 -5.27 -8.32
CA VAL A 428 -11.19 -4.86 -7.58
C VAL A 428 -11.40 -5.88 -6.48
N ASP A 429 -11.51 -5.43 -5.23
CA ASP A 429 -11.76 -6.29 -4.09
C ASP A 429 -12.72 -5.68 -3.08
N GLY A 430 -13.34 -6.57 -2.30
CA GLY A 430 -14.16 -6.24 -1.16
C GLY A 430 -13.68 -6.98 0.09
N GLU A 431 -13.68 -6.29 1.22
CA GLU A 431 -13.34 -6.85 2.54
C GLU A 431 -14.52 -6.68 3.51
N TYR A 432 -14.76 -7.71 4.29
CA TYR A 432 -15.65 -7.66 5.45
C TYR A 432 -14.85 -7.88 6.72
N ARG A 433 -15.03 -7.00 7.71
CA ARG A 433 -14.24 -7.00 8.94
C ARG A 433 -15.14 -6.99 10.18
N VAL A 434 -14.79 -7.83 11.14
CA VAL A 434 -15.50 -8.01 12.41
C VAL A 434 -14.54 -7.67 13.55
N PRO A 435 -14.83 -6.68 14.41
CA PRO A 435 -14.00 -6.37 15.56
C PRO A 435 -14.14 -7.45 16.61
N LEU A 436 -13.04 -8.06 17.03
CA LEU A 436 -12.98 -9.07 18.09
C LEU A 436 -12.59 -8.46 19.44
N TYR A 437 -11.74 -7.45 19.43
CA TYR A 437 -11.23 -6.82 20.65
C TYR A 437 -10.96 -5.33 20.42
N THR A 438 -11.22 -4.53 21.45
CA THR A 438 -10.83 -3.11 21.51
C THR A 438 -10.25 -2.81 22.87
N GLY A 439 -9.04 -2.25 22.92
CA GLY A 439 -8.30 -1.96 24.15
C GLY A 439 -7.63 -0.58 24.12
N GLN A 440 -6.91 -0.24 25.19
CA GLN A 440 -6.31 1.09 25.35
C GLN A 440 -4.82 1.07 25.75
N LYS A 441 -4.23 -0.12 25.94
CA LYS A 441 -2.86 -0.24 26.42
C LYS A 441 -1.90 -0.70 25.31
N SER A 442 -1.46 -1.95 25.40
CA SER A 442 -0.50 -2.52 24.46
C SER A 442 -1.14 -3.00 23.16
N VAL A 443 -2.39 -3.43 23.19
CA VAL A 443 -3.20 -3.81 22.03
C VAL A 443 -4.39 -2.87 21.94
N TYR A 444 -4.53 -2.17 20.82
CA TYR A 444 -5.61 -1.22 20.59
C TYR A 444 -6.82 -1.87 19.96
N ALA A 445 -6.60 -2.76 18.97
CA ALA A 445 -7.69 -3.47 18.34
C ALA A 445 -7.24 -4.83 17.77
N ILE A 446 -8.18 -5.77 17.64
CA ILE A 446 -8.01 -7.02 16.90
C ILE A 446 -9.28 -7.22 16.08
N ASP A 447 -9.12 -7.32 14.77
CA ASP A 447 -10.21 -7.53 13.83
C ASP A 447 -10.00 -8.81 13.04
N LEU A 448 -11.06 -9.60 12.89
CA LEU A 448 -11.15 -10.70 11.92
C LEU A 448 -11.59 -10.12 10.57
N PHE A 449 -10.95 -10.51 9.48
CA PHE A 449 -11.33 -10.05 8.15
C PHE A 449 -11.40 -11.17 7.13
N ALA A 450 -12.24 -10.97 6.11
CA ALA A 450 -12.29 -11.78 4.91
C ALA A 450 -12.34 -10.87 3.68
N THR A 451 -11.49 -11.14 2.68
CA THR A 451 -11.40 -10.38 1.43
C THR A 451 -11.68 -11.29 0.25
N LEU A 452 -12.38 -10.77 -0.74
CA LEU A 452 -12.57 -11.42 -2.03
C LEU A 452 -12.35 -10.39 -3.13
N GLY A 453 -11.61 -10.75 -4.17
CA GLY A 453 -11.32 -9.86 -5.27
C GLY A 453 -11.01 -10.55 -6.59
N LEU A 454 -10.96 -9.73 -7.62
CA LEU A 454 -10.50 -10.05 -8.96
C LEU A 454 -9.26 -9.22 -9.26
N TYR A 455 -8.27 -9.80 -9.90
CA TYR A 455 -7.12 -9.07 -10.39
C TYR A 455 -6.74 -9.49 -11.81
N ALA A 456 -6.06 -8.60 -12.52
CA ALA A 456 -5.51 -8.84 -13.84
C ALA A 456 -4.09 -8.28 -13.92
N VAL A 457 -3.19 -9.00 -14.57
CA VAL A 457 -1.85 -8.53 -14.95
C VAL A 457 -1.58 -9.01 -16.36
N ALA A 458 -1.30 -8.10 -17.29
CA ALA A 458 -1.16 -8.44 -18.70
C ALA A 458 -0.10 -7.58 -19.39
N ALA A 459 0.53 -8.11 -20.43
CA ALA A 459 1.23 -7.31 -21.41
C ALA A 459 0.22 -6.68 -22.39
N ARG A 460 0.58 -5.53 -22.98
CA ARG A 460 -0.30 -4.82 -23.91
C ARG A 460 -0.76 -5.72 -25.08
N ARG A 461 0.11 -6.57 -25.58
CA ARG A 461 -0.19 -7.48 -26.70
C ARG A 461 -1.25 -8.52 -26.36
N ASP A 462 -1.40 -8.90 -25.08
CA ASP A 462 -2.33 -9.94 -24.64
C ASP A 462 -3.79 -9.59 -24.94
N PHE A 463 -4.08 -8.29 -25.06
CA PHE A 463 -5.41 -7.82 -25.44
C PHE A 463 -5.63 -7.79 -26.96
N THR A 464 -4.57 -7.68 -27.75
CA THR A 464 -4.64 -7.57 -29.20
C THR A 464 -4.37 -8.89 -29.92
N ASP A 465 -3.50 -9.69 -29.36
CA ASP A 465 -3.04 -10.98 -29.94
C ASP A 465 -2.83 -11.98 -28.80
N PRO A 466 -3.91 -12.55 -28.25
CA PRO A 466 -3.80 -13.52 -27.17
C PRO A 466 -3.07 -14.79 -27.65
N PRO A 467 -2.33 -15.46 -26.77
CA PRO A 467 -1.56 -16.65 -27.12
C PRO A 467 -2.43 -17.75 -27.74
N SER A 468 -1.89 -18.46 -28.73
CA SER A 468 -2.55 -19.61 -29.32
C SER A 468 -2.59 -20.79 -28.32
N GLY A 469 -3.62 -21.62 -28.40
CA GLY A 469 -3.79 -22.78 -27.54
C GLY A 469 -4.71 -22.53 -26.34
N TYR A 470 -5.12 -21.29 -26.10
CA TYR A 470 -6.13 -20.96 -25.09
C TYR A 470 -7.51 -20.75 -25.70
N GLU A 471 -8.53 -21.25 -25.01
CA GLU A 471 -9.93 -21.12 -25.44
C GLU A 471 -10.81 -20.54 -24.30
N GLY A 472 -11.83 -19.77 -24.68
CA GLY A 472 -12.79 -19.22 -23.74
C GLY A 472 -12.14 -18.38 -22.64
N LEU A 473 -12.45 -18.68 -21.39
CA LEU A 473 -11.90 -17.97 -20.22
C LEU A 473 -10.38 -18.12 -20.07
N GLN A 474 -9.80 -19.18 -20.60
CA GLN A 474 -8.34 -19.38 -20.56
C GLN A 474 -7.55 -18.27 -21.25
N ARG A 475 -8.19 -17.52 -22.17
CA ARG A 475 -7.57 -16.41 -22.89
C ARG A 475 -7.47 -15.12 -22.08
N LEU A 476 -8.07 -15.08 -20.89
CA LEU A 476 -8.12 -13.87 -20.07
C LEU A 476 -7.01 -13.85 -19.03
N PRO A 477 -6.22 -12.77 -18.91
CA PRO A 477 -5.18 -12.63 -17.90
C PRO A 477 -5.79 -12.16 -16.55
N VAL A 478 -6.76 -12.89 -16.02
CA VAL A 478 -7.56 -12.52 -14.83
C VAL A 478 -7.66 -13.70 -13.89
N ASP A 479 -7.54 -13.46 -12.58
CA ASP A 479 -7.85 -14.48 -11.58
C ASP A 479 -8.47 -13.88 -10.31
N LEU A 480 -8.88 -14.78 -9.41
CA LEU A 480 -9.47 -14.46 -8.12
C LEU A 480 -8.40 -14.36 -7.02
N THR A 481 -8.64 -13.50 -6.05
CA THR A 481 -7.90 -13.46 -4.79
C THR A 481 -8.88 -13.61 -3.61
N TYR A 482 -8.47 -14.35 -2.59
CA TYR A 482 -9.26 -14.60 -1.41
C TYR A 482 -8.39 -14.67 -0.17
N ASN A 483 -8.76 -13.94 0.88
CA ASN A 483 -8.02 -13.91 2.14
C ASN A 483 -8.95 -14.02 3.33
N LEU A 484 -8.46 -14.67 4.37
CA LEU A 484 -9.09 -14.73 5.70
C LEU A 484 -8.01 -14.53 6.74
N GLY A 485 -8.20 -13.64 7.70
CA GLY A 485 -7.15 -13.38 8.68
C GLY A 485 -7.53 -12.47 9.83
N LEU A 486 -6.53 -12.11 10.60
CA LEU A 486 -6.60 -11.21 11.73
C LEU A 486 -5.71 -9.99 11.48
N ARG A 487 -6.23 -8.82 11.80
CA ARG A 487 -5.45 -7.58 11.90
C ARG A 487 -5.37 -7.15 13.34
N VAL A 488 -4.18 -6.80 13.78
CA VAL A 488 -3.90 -6.42 15.18
C VAL A 488 -3.22 -5.06 15.18
N ASP A 489 -3.81 -4.09 15.85
CA ASP A 489 -3.20 -2.77 16.10
C ASP A 489 -2.63 -2.73 17.52
N THR A 490 -1.35 -2.37 17.63
CA THR A 490 -0.61 -2.35 18.88
C THR A 490 0.12 -1.03 19.11
N SER A 491 0.63 -0.85 20.35
CA SER A 491 1.44 0.33 20.71
C SER A 491 2.79 0.40 19.99
N VAL A 492 3.23 -0.67 19.34
CA VAL A 492 4.52 -0.74 18.61
C VAL A 492 4.34 -0.91 17.11
N GLY A 493 3.12 -0.94 16.62
CA GLY A 493 2.80 -1.08 15.20
C GLY A 493 1.65 -2.03 14.94
N GLY A 494 1.24 -2.12 13.68
CA GLY A 494 0.21 -3.02 13.21
C GLY A 494 0.78 -4.36 12.75
N ALA A 495 -0.02 -5.41 12.86
CA ALA A 495 0.29 -6.73 12.33
C ALA A 495 -0.94 -7.34 11.65
N THR A 496 -0.71 -8.04 10.54
CA THR A 496 -1.75 -8.82 9.84
C THR A 496 -1.29 -10.27 9.76
N ILE A 497 -2.15 -11.19 10.10
CA ILE A 497 -1.95 -12.63 9.92
C ILE A 497 -3.08 -13.12 9.04
N ALA A 498 -2.78 -13.65 7.86
CA ALA A 498 -3.80 -14.07 6.90
C ALA A 498 -3.50 -15.43 6.29
N PHE A 499 -4.56 -16.13 5.98
CA PHE A 499 -4.57 -17.26 5.08
C PHE A 499 -4.99 -16.76 3.71
N SER A 500 -4.04 -16.67 2.81
CA SER A 500 -4.26 -16.12 1.48
C SER A 500 -4.48 -17.25 0.49
N ASN A 501 -5.55 -17.12 -0.29
CA ASN A 501 -5.90 -18.02 -1.39
C ASN A 501 -5.85 -19.52 -1.04
N LEU A 502 -6.33 -19.88 0.15
CA LEU A 502 -6.41 -21.29 0.59
C LEU A 502 -7.08 -22.20 -0.42
N LEU A 503 -8.00 -21.69 -1.23
CA LEU A 503 -8.66 -22.44 -2.29
C LEU A 503 -7.69 -22.93 -3.37
N GLY A 504 -6.53 -22.25 -3.55
CA GLY A 504 -5.47 -22.71 -4.44
C GLY A 504 -4.76 -23.98 -3.95
N LEU A 505 -4.91 -24.34 -2.68
CA LEU A 505 -4.44 -25.63 -2.16
C LEU A 505 -5.35 -26.80 -2.56
N PHE A 506 -6.57 -26.50 -3.01
CA PHE A 506 -7.55 -27.45 -3.47
C PHE A 506 -7.84 -27.16 -4.94
N PRO A 507 -7.13 -27.80 -5.88
CA PRO A 507 -7.33 -27.55 -7.30
C PRO A 507 -8.80 -27.84 -7.65
N THR A 508 -9.52 -26.80 -8.04
CA THR A 508 -10.93 -26.90 -8.42
C THR A 508 -11.12 -27.47 -9.81
N ARG A 509 -10.03 -27.59 -10.58
CA ARG A 509 -10.01 -28.20 -11.90
C ARG A 509 -8.92 -29.27 -11.98
N ARG A 510 -9.27 -30.49 -12.35
CA ARG A 510 -8.34 -31.48 -12.86
C ARG A 510 -7.88 -31.01 -14.26
N GLY A 511 -6.59 -30.78 -14.43
CA GLY A 511 -6.01 -30.38 -15.72
C GLY A 511 -5.78 -28.88 -15.93
N ALA A 512 -6.12 -28.01 -14.97
CA ALA A 512 -5.41 -26.76 -14.85
C ALA A 512 -3.99 -27.17 -14.37
N GLY A 513 -3.06 -27.27 -15.26
CA GLY A 513 -1.67 -27.54 -14.93
C GLY A 513 -1.22 -26.55 -13.87
N PRO A 514 -0.18 -26.93 -13.10
CA PRO A 514 0.38 -26.04 -12.12
C PRO A 514 0.82 -24.77 -12.81
#